data_f7ebde839511d5484c32782583c8cc01
#
_entry.id   f7ebde839511d5484c32782583c8cc01
#
_cell.length_a   1.000
_cell.length_b   1.000
_cell.length_c   1.000
_cell.angle_alpha   90.00
_cell.angle_beta   90.00
_cell.angle_gamma   90.00
#
_symmetry.space_group_name_H-M   'P 1'
#
loop_
_entity.id
_entity.type
_entity.pdbx_description
1 polymer ?
#
loop_
_entity_poly.entity_id
_entity_poly.type
_entity_poly.pdbx_seq_one_letter_code
_entity_poly.pdbx_strand_id
1 'polypeptide(L)'
;MATYKEIKGVTVQALDADPVENAGSWSSGGSLNTARQNFDVTNAGTQTAGLAVGGYIGSPASNSALHEQYNGSSWSEAADLNTARANGYGQGSQSAAWSGLGMTGSSPVAQNST
;
A
#
# COMPACT_ATOMS: atom_id res chain seq x y z
N MET A 1 -16.08 36.33 -28.96
CA MET A 1 -15.80 35.84 -27.63
C MET A 1 -16.51 36.65 -26.59
N ALA A 2 -17.23 36.03 -25.70
CA ALA A 2 -17.91 36.72 -24.63
C ALA A 2 -16.90 37.35 -23.67
N THR A 3 -17.10 38.60 -23.32
CA THR A 3 -16.33 39.28 -22.30
C THR A 3 -17.11 39.34 -21.02
N TYR A 4 -16.46 39.07 -19.92
CA TYR A 4 -17.11 39.05 -18.60
C TYR A 4 -16.91 40.35 -17.83
N LYS A 5 -16.49 41.40 -18.50
CA LYS A 5 -16.25 42.72 -17.88
C LYS A 5 -17.47 43.30 -17.20
N GLU A 6 -18.63 42.94 -17.69
CA GLU A 6 -19.87 43.48 -17.19
C GLU A 6 -20.45 42.76 -16.00
N ILE A 7 -19.84 41.61 -15.66
CA ILE A 7 -20.24 40.86 -14.49
C ILE A 7 -19.50 41.42 -13.28
N LYS A 8 -20.17 42.34 -12.60
CA LYS A 8 -19.59 42.99 -11.43
C LYS A 8 -19.68 42.11 -10.21
N GLY A 9 -18.54 41.99 -9.48
CA GLY A 9 -18.47 41.24 -8.25
C GLY A 9 -18.27 39.73 -8.43
N VAL A 10 -18.23 39.25 -9.68
CA VAL A 10 -18.01 37.84 -9.99
C VAL A 10 -16.92 37.76 -11.05
N THR A 11 -15.84 37.09 -10.75
CA THR A 11 -14.83 36.75 -11.73
C THR A 11 -15.11 35.37 -12.28
N VAL A 12 -15.50 35.31 -13.56
CA VAL A 12 -15.69 34.05 -14.25
C VAL A 12 -14.52 33.89 -15.20
N GLN A 13 -13.75 32.85 -15.03
CA GLN A 13 -12.70 32.46 -15.94
C GLN A 13 -13.17 31.26 -16.77
N ALA A 14 -13.20 31.46 -18.09
CA ALA A 14 -13.27 30.32 -19.00
C ALA A 14 -11.82 29.87 -19.23
N LEU A 15 -11.48 28.71 -18.74
CA LEU A 15 -10.17 28.11 -18.95
C LEU A 15 -10.28 27.05 -20.03
N ASP A 16 -9.31 27.01 -20.93
CA ASP A 16 -9.23 25.96 -21.94
C ASP A 16 -8.94 24.59 -21.31
N ALA A 17 -8.41 24.60 -20.11
CA ALA A 17 -8.16 23.42 -19.32
C ALA A 17 -8.54 23.67 -17.86
N ASP A 18 -9.05 22.66 -17.21
CA ASP A 18 -9.34 22.72 -15.78
C ASP A 18 -8.03 22.86 -15.00
N PRO A 19 -7.87 23.89 -14.16
CA PRO A 19 -6.66 24.02 -13.34
C PRO A 19 -6.49 22.91 -12.30
N VAL A 20 -7.52 22.15 -12.05
CA VAL A 20 -7.47 20.96 -11.19
C VAL A 20 -7.35 19.70 -12.06
N GLU A 21 -6.63 19.79 -13.15
CA GLU A 21 -6.36 18.63 -13.95
C GLU A 21 -5.64 17.58 -13.14
N ASN A 22 -6.29 16.47 -13.03
CA ASN A 22 -5.67 15.24 -12.57
C ASN A 22 -4.81 15.40 -11.34
N ALA A 23 -5.42 15.27 -10.24
CA ALA A 23 -4.69 15.13 -8.99
C ALA A 23 -3.85 13.85 -9.03
N GLY A 24 -2.75 13.88 -9.74
CA GLY A 24 -1.74 12.85 -9.68
C GLY A 24 -1.68 11.91 -10.88
N SER A 25 -0.54 11.30 -11.01
CA SER A 25 -0.25 10.24 -11.96
C SER A 25 0.35 9.05 -11.21
N TRP A 26 0.10 7.86 -11.71
CA TRP A 26 0.71 6.65 -11.19
C TRP A 26 1.99 6.36 -11.96
N SER A 27 3.04 6.05 -11.23
CA SER A 27 4.31 5.58 -11.80
C SER A 27 4.69 4.26 -11.15
N SER A 28 5.43 3.43 -11.87
CA SER A 28 5.92 2.18 -11.31
C SER A 28 7.02 2.44 -10.28
N GLY A 29 6.91 1.77 -9.14
CA GLY A 29 7.97 1.70 -8.14
C GLY A 29 8.78 0.41 -8.26
N GLY A 30 9.60 0.13 -7.27
CA GLY A 30 10.34 -1.14 -7.18
C GLY A 30 9.39 -2.31 -6.95
N SER A 31 9.68 -3.44 -7.57
CA SER A 31 8.94 -4.68 -7.35
C SER A 31 9.34 -5.36 -6.06
N LEU A 32 8.41 -6.05 -5.43
CA LEU A 32 8.71 -6.97 -4.33
C LEU A 32 9.70 -8.05 -4.80
N ASN A 33 10.60 -8.48 -3.93
CA ASN A 33 11.52 -9.58 -4.23
C ASN A 33 10.78 -10.90 -4.43
N THR A 34 9.72 -11.11 -3.69
CA THR A 34 8.86 -12.28 -3.84
C THR A 34 7.43 -11.84 -4.15
N ALA A 35 6.93 -12.26 -5.31
CA ALA A 35 5.55 -11.98 -5.72
C ALA A 35 4.57 -12.64 -4.75
N ARG A 36 3.63 -11.88 -4.24
CA ARG A 36 2.66 -12.34 -3.25
C ARG A 36 1.32 -11.61 -3.39
N GLN A 37 0.29 -12.20 -2.84
CA GLN A 37 -1.04 -11.61 -2.80
C GLN A 37 -1.58 -11.64 -1.37
N ASN A 38 -2.57 -10.81 -1.07
CA ASN A 38 -3.24 -10.73 0.23
C ASN A 38 -2.27 -10.57 1.40
N PHE A 39 -1.24 -9.78 1.19
CA PHE A 39 -0.26 -9.43 2.21
C PHE A 39 -0.69 -8.17 2.97
N ASP A 40 -0.16 -8.03 4.16
CA ASP A 40 -0.44 -6.87 4.99
C ASP A 40 0.47 -5.72 4.59
N VAL A 41 -0.11 -4.54 4.46
CA VAL A 41 0.65 -3.30 4.35
C VAL A 41 0.42 -2.46 5.60
N THR A 42 1.45 -1.77 6.04
CA THR A 42 1.28 -0.86 7.16
C THR A 42 0.71 0.47 6.67
N ASN A 43 -0.35 0.91 7.29
CA ASN A 43 -1.02 2.16 6.91
C ASN A 43 -0.30 3.42 7.41
N ALA A 44 0.70 3.28 8.25
CA ALA A 44 1.54 4.38 8.72
C ALA A 44 2.88 4.46 7.99
N GLY A 45 3.05 3.67 6.94
CA GLY A 45 4.19 3.76 6.04
C GLY A 45 4.16 5.05 5.23
N THR A 46 5.32 5.45 4.75
CA THR A 46 5.47 6.55 3.81
C THR A 46 5.84 6.02 2.44
N GLN A 47 5.82 6.89 1.44
CA GLN A 47 6.26 6.55 0.08
C GLN A 47 7.68 5.97 0.01
N THR A 48 8.51 6.28 1.00
CA THR A 48 9.91 5.85 1.08
C THR A 48 10.18 4.86 2.21
N ALA A 49 9.15 4.45 2.94
CA ALA A 49 9.28 3.57 4.10
C ALA A 49 8.03 2.70 4.25
N GLY A 50 7.78 1.84 3.28
CA GLY A 50 6.67 0.89 3.28
C GLY A 50 7.08 -0.47 3.83
N LEU A 51 6.09 -1.25 4.24
CA LEU A 51 6.25 -2.63 4.66
C LEU A 51 5.27 -3.53 3.92
N ALA A 52 5.74 -4.71 3.52
CA ALA A 52 4.93 -5.79 2.98
C ALA A 52 5.16 -7.04 3.82
N VAL A 53 4.12 -7.54 4.46
CA VAL A 53 4.24 -8.57 5.50
C VAL A 53 3.33 -9.75 5.20
N GLY A 54 3.86 -10.96 5.20
CA GLY A 54 3.09 -12.18 5.00
C GLY A 54 2.49 -12.31 3.61
N GLY A 55 1.27 -12.80 3.53
CA GLY A 55 0.54 -13.00 2.29
C GLY A 55 0.61 -14.43 1.77
N TYR A 56 0.08 -14.63 0.57
CA TYR A 56 0.15 -15.92 -0.14
C TYR A 56 1.21 -15.87 -1.22
N ILE A 57 2.00 -16.91 -1.30
CA ILE A 57 2.99 -17.13 -2.37
C ILE A 57 2.73 -18.45 -3.08
N GLY A 58 3.17 -18.53 -4.33
CA GLY A 58 3.16 -19.76 -5.11
C GLY A 58 1.81 -20.17 -5.69
N SER A 59 1.83 -21.32 -6.36
CA SER A 59 0.65 -21.97 -6.91
C SER A 59 0.82 -23.50 -6.79
N PRO A 60 0.05 -24.20 -5.93
CA PRO A 60 -1.02 -23.65 -5.08
C PRO A 60 -0.50 -22.67 -4.03
N ALA A 61 -1.37 -21.72 -3.66
CA ALA A 61 -1.01 -20.64 -2.75
C ALA A 61 -0.77 -21.16 -1.32
N SER A 62 0.32 -20.71 -0.71
CA SER A 62 0.64 -21.02 0.69
C SER A 62 0.94 -19.74 1.47
N ASN A 63 0.67 -19.78 2.77
CA ASN A 63 0.97 -18.64 3.64
C ASN A 63 2.47 -18.38 3.69
N SER A 64 2.82 -17.11 3.73
CA SER A 64 4.20 -16.65 3.80
C SER A 64 4.48 -16.00 5.15
N ALA A 65 5.71 -16.19 5.65
CA ALA A 65 6.24 -15.45 6.78
C ALA A 65 7.10 -14.26 6.34
N LEU A 66 7.37 -14.12 5.05
CA LEU A 66 8.29 -13.13 4.53
C LEU A 66 7.84 -11.70 4.83
N HIS A 67 8.81 -10.88 5.15
CA HIS A 67 8.62 -9.46 5.42
C HIS A 67 9.60 -8.67 4.56
N GLU A 68 9.10 -7.73 3.80
CA GLU A 68 9.93 -6.85 2.97
C GLU A 68 9.72 -5.39 3.35
N GLN A 69 10.81 -4.63 3.26
CA GLN A 69 10.86 -3.21 3.56
C GLN A 69 11.22 -2.43 2.30
N TYR A 70 10.55 -1.31 2.08
CA TYR A 70 10.80 -0.40 0.97
C TYR A 70 11.58 0.82 1.43
N ASN A 71 12.62 1.17 0.69
CA ASN A 71 13.47 2.33 1.00
C ASN A 71 13.22 3.54 0.10
N GLY A 72 12.20 3.51 -0.73
CA GLY A 72 11.89 4.53 -1.73
C GLY A 72 12.36 4.19 -3.14
N SER A 73 13.18 3.16 -3.30
CA SER A 73 13.70 2.71 -4.59
C SER A 73 13.55 1.20 -4.79
N SER A 74 13.83 0.43 -3.77
CA SER A 74 13.82 -1.04 -3.84
C SER A 74 13.26 -1.65 -2.55
N TRP A 75 12.83 -2.88 -2.68
CA TRP A 75 12.42 -3.73 -1.57
C TRP A 75 13.58 -4.61 -1.12
N SER A 76 13.69 -4.80 0.17
CA SER A 76 14.67 -5.70 0.78
C SER A 76 14.00 -6.56 1.83
N GLU A 77 14.43 -7.81 1.94
CA GLU A 77 13.93 -8.71 2.98
C GLU A 77 14.42 -8.27 4.35
N ALA A 78 13.55 -8.40 5.33
CA ALA A 78 13.84 -8.19 6.74
C ALA A 78 13.49 -9.45 7.54
N ALA A 79 13.51 -9.38 8.85
CA ALA A 79 13.23 -10.54 9.70
C ALA A 79 11.82 -11.08 9.48
N ASP A 80 11.70 -12.37 9.24
CA ASP A 80 10.45 -13.04 9.01
C ASP A 80 9.52 -13.03 10.22
N LEU A 81 8.23 -13.19 9.95
CA LEU A 81 7.25 -13.46 10.98
C LEU A 81 7.53 -14.80 11.66
N ASN A 82 7.24 -14.91 12.93
CA ASN A 82 7.33 -16.18 13.66
C ASN A 82 6.37 -17.24 13.12
N THR A 83 5.28 -16.82 12.50
CA THR A 83 4.28 -17.72 11.92
C THR A 83 3.81 -17.17 10.60
N ALA A 84 3.89 -17.99 9.55
CA ALA A 84 3.40 -17.63 8.22
C ALA A 84 1.89 -17.37 8.25
N ARG A 85 1.47 -16.27 7.66
CA ARG A 85 0.07 -15.85 7.64
C ARG A 85 -0.28 -15.03 6.41
N ALA A 86 -1.57 -14.98 6.10
CA ALA A 86 -2.12 -14.13 5.04
C ALA A 86 -3.44 -13.53 5.49
N ASN A 87 -3.91 -12.50 4.80
CA ASN A 87 -5.12 -11.75 5.12
C ASN A 87 -5.11 -11.21 6.57
N GLY A 88 -3.95 -10.84 7.05
CA GLY A 88 -3.80 -10.24 8.37
C GLY A 88 -4.01 -8.74 8.35
N TYR A 89 -3.57 -8.10 9.39
CA TYR A 89 -3.64 -6.65 9.55
C TYR A 89 -2.31 -6.14 10.09
N GLY A 90 -1.78 -5.14 9.43
CA GLY A 90 -0.52 -4.51 9.85
C GLY A 90 -0.73 -3.04 10.15
N GLN A 91 -0.03 -2.55 11.15
CA GLN A 91 -0.03 -1.13 11.50
C GLN A 91 1.31 -0.72 12.07
N GLY A 92 1.63 0.55 11.92
CA GLY A 92 2.86 1.13 12.43
C GLY A 92 3.81 1.57 11.32
N SER A 93 4.91 2.17 11.72
CA SER A 93 5.97 2.61 10.82
C SER A 93 6.96 1.48 10.55
N GLN A 94 7.85 1.68 9.58
CA GLN A 94 8.88 0.70 9.23
C GLN A 94 9.76 0.29 10.43
N SER A 95 10.01 1.21 11.36
CA SER A 95 10.84 0.96 12.55
C SER A 95 10.05 0.47 13.76
N ALA A 96 8.73 0.56 13.74
CA ALA A 96 7.86 0.20 14.85
C ALA A 96 6.50 -0.24 14.33
N ALA A 97 6.46 -1.42 13.73
CA ALA A 97 5.25 -2.00 13.19
C ALA A 97 4.90 -3.29 13.91
N TRP A 98 3.63 -3.62 13.87
CA TRP A 98 3.13 -4.95 14.22
C TRP A 98 2.24 -5.48 13.09
N SER A 99 2.22 -6.78 12.95
CA SER A 99 1.31 -7.49 12.07
C SER A 99 0.72 -8.67 12.84
N GLY A 100 -0.55 -8.86 12.71
CA GLY A 100 -1.26 -9.90 13.45
C GLY A 100 -2.55 -10.30 12.78
N LEU A 101 -3.30 -11.17 13.46
CA LEU A 101 -4.54 -11.72 12.93
C LEU A 101 -4.30 -12.54 11.65
N GLY A 102 -5.28 -12.60 10.76
CA GLY A 102 -5.15 -13.33 9.50
C GLY A 102 -5.27 -14.84 9.66
N MET A 103 -4.89 -15.54 8.61
CA MET A 103 -5.00 -17.00 8.53
C MET A 103 -3.62 -17.63 8.54
N THR A 104 -3.44 -18.69 9.33
CA THR A 104 -2.17 -19.39 9.47
C THR A 104 -2.18 -20.80 8.88
N GLY A 105 -3.30 -21.27 8.37
CA GLY A 105 -3.45 -22.58 7.76
C GLY A 105 -4.09 -22.53 6.40
N SER A 106 -4.18 -23.67 5.77
CA SER A 106 -4.88 -23.82 4.49
C SER A 106 -6.41 -23.80 4.64
N SER A 107 -6.91 -23.80 5.86
CA SER A 107 -8.33 -23.63 6.18
C SER A 107 -8.54 -22.24 6.76
N PRO A 108 -9.68 -21.60 6.50
CA PRO A 108 -9.91 -20.23 6.97
C PRO A 108 -10.18 -20.16 8.47
N VAL A 109 -9.16 -20.46 9.25
CA VAL A 109 -9.22 -20.24 10.69
C VAL A 109 -8.57 -18.92 11.00
N ALA A 110 -9.39 -17.94 11.33
CA ALA A 110 -8.90 -16.65 11.77
C ALA A 110 -8.12 -16.81 13.09
N GLN A 111 -6.96 -16.24 13.16
CA GLN A 111 -6.12 -16.25 14.35
C GLN A 111 -6.10 -14.85 14.95
N ASN A 112 -6.29 -14.78 16.24
CA ASN A 112 -6.22 -13.52 16.98
C ASN A 112 -4.89 -13.37 17.75
N SER A 113 -3.92 -14.17 17.44
CA SER A 113 -2.61 -14.06 18.07
C SER A 113 -1.77 -12.95 17.45
N THR A 114 -1.27 -12.12 18.28
CA THR A 114 -0.29 -11.10 17.92
C THR A 114 1.13 -11.61 18.13
#